data_6fb1d91533640f955ad05ee30554d32c
#
_entry.id   6fb1d91533640f955ad05ee30554d32c
#
_cell.length_a   1.000
_cell.length_b   1.000
_cell.length_c   1.000
_cell.angle_alpha   90.00
_cell.angle_beta   90.00
_cell.angle_gamma   90.00
#
_symmetry.space_group_name_H-M   'P 1'
#
loop_
_entity.id
_entity.type
_entity.pdbx_description
1 polymer ?
#
loop_
_entity_poly.entity_id
_entity_poly.type
_entity_poly.pdbx_seq_one_letter_code
_entity_poly.pdbx_strand_id
1 'polypeptide(L)'
;MGPGSIWAVAVGSIIGWGCFIQGGLWTERAGGPLPLFLGFLAGGLLMIVVGYSYSYMIAKFPVAGGEFAYAYKGFGRTASYICGWMLSLGYLSIVALNATALPVLASYIFPGVFNRGYLYTIAGYDVYMGEVGLSLFFIILFGIMNYKGAKSVGNLQLAMVLIMCAAVVVSVIGVIATGHF
;
A
#
# COMPACT_ATOMS: atom_id res chain seq x y z
N MET A 1 19.92 7.47 -1.46
CA MET A 1 18.87 7.54 -0.42
C MET A 1 19.50 7.24 0.93
N GLY A 2 19.16 7.98 1.98
CA GLY A 2 19.60 7.68 3.35
C GLY A 2 18.82 6.51 3.96
N PRO A 3 19.31 5.92 5.09
CA PRO A 3 18.62 4.80 5.76
C PRO A 3 17.16 5.12 6.12
N GLY A 4 16.88 6.34 6.58
CA GLY A 4 15.51 6.78 6.91
C GLY A 4 14.56 6.78 5.71
N SER A 5 15.04 7.21 4.53
CA SER A 5 14.22 7.18 3.32
C SER A 5 13.95 5.76 2.83
N ILE A 6 14.93 4.85 2.97
CA ILE A 6 14.76 3.43 2.63
C ILE A 6 13.73 2.79 3.56
N TRP A 7 13.84 3.05 4.86
CA TRP A 7 12.87 2.59 5.85
C TRP A 7 11.47 3.11 5.55
N ALA A 8 11.32 4.40 5.23
CA ALA A 8 10.04 5.00 4.92
C ALA A 8 9.40 4.42 3.65
N VAL A 9 10.20 4.15 2.61
CA VAL A 9 9.71 3.48 1.39
C VAL A 9 9.21 2.07 1.72
N ALA A 10 9.96 1.31 2.53
CA ALA A 10 9.56 -0.04 2.95
C ALA A 10 8.25 0.00 3.75
N VAL A 11 8.17 0.82 4.79
CA VAL A 11 6.97 0.95 5.64
C VAL A 11 5.77 1.44 4.83
N GLY A 12 5.95 2.49 4.02
CA GLY A 12 4.88 3.04 3.20
C GLY A 12 4.39 2.09 2.09
N SER A 13 5.25 1.16 1.63
CA SER A 13 4.85 0.12 0.68
C SER A 13 4.06 -1.02 1.33
N ILE A 14 4.29 -1.27 2.62
CA ILE A 14 3.63 -2.34 3.38
C ILE A 14 2.28 -1.86 3.91
N ILE A 15 2.23 -0.65 4.48
CA ILE A 15 1.01 -0.10 5.08
C ILE A 15 0.19 0.59 4.00
N GLY A 16 -0.83 -0.08 3.50
CA GLY A 16 -1.80 0.49 2.56
C GLY A 16 -2.93 1.24 3.29
N TRP A 17 -3.67 2.04 2.54
CA TRP A 17 -4.85 2.79 3.01
C TRP A 17 -5.94 1.88 3.61
N GLY A 18 -6.02 0.64 3.16
CA GLY A 18 -6.98 -0.35 3.64
C GLY A 18 -6.89 -0.61 5.13
N CYS A 19 -5.69 -0.52 5.73
CA CYS A 19 -5.49 -0.69 7.18
C CYS A 19 -6.30 0.32 8.00
N PHE A 20 -6.49 1.54 7.48
CA PHE A 20 -7.20 2.61 8.17
C PHE A 20 -8.71 2.59 7.91
N ILE A 21 -9.13 2.23 6.70
CA ILE A 21 -10.55 2.28 6.31
C ILE A 21 -11.25 0.94 6.59
N GLN A 22 -10.57 -0.19 6.38
CA GLN A 22 -11.18 -1.51 6.49
C GLN A 22 -10.97 -2.20 7.83
N GLY A 23 -10.28 -1.57 8.79
CA GLY A 23 -10.01 -2.18 10.09
C GLY A 23 -11.25 -2.66 10.82
N GLY A 24 -12.32 -1.87 10.82
CA GLY A 24 -13.63 -2.26 11.39
C GLY A 24 -14.23 -3.50 10.72
N LEU A 25 -14.27 -3.51 9.39
CA LEU A 25 -14.77 -4.63 8.60
C LEU A 25 -13.96 -5.91 8.82
N TRP A 26 -12.65 -5.79 8.93
CA TRP A 26 -11.78 -6.93 9.22
C TRP A 26 -12.01 -7.49 10.62
N THR A 27 -12.22 -6.61 11.61
CA THR A 27 -12.54 -7.01 12.98
C THR A 27 -13.86 -7.78 13.05
N GLU A 28 -14.88 -7.29 12.36
CA GLU A 28 -16.19 -7.94 12.27
C GLU A 28 -16.08 -9.32 11.59
N ARG A 29 -15.42 -9.40 10.44
CA ARG A 29 -15.23 -10.66 9.71
C ARG A 29 -14.37 -11.68 10.44
N ALA A 30 -13.40 -11.23 11.22
CA ALA A 30 -12.57 -12.10 12.04
C ALA A 30 -13.27 -12.61 13.31
N GLY A 31 -14.46 -12.10 13.62
CA GLY A 31 -15.19 -12.46 14.83
C GLY A 31 -14.71 -11.74 16.09
N GLY A 32 -13.96 -10.63 15.94
CA GLY A 32 -13.50 -9.79 17.02
C GLY A 32 -12.03 -9.33 16.90
N PRO A 33 -11.58 -8.44 17.81
CA PRO A 33 -10.24 -7.89 17.76
C PRO A 33 -9.14 -8.90 18.06
N LEU A 34 -9.38 -9.87 18.95
CA LEU A 34 -8.38 -10.87 19.30
C LEU A 34 -8.06 -11.85 18.18
N PRO A 35 -9.03 -12.47 17.47
CA PRO A 35 -8.75 -13.27 16.29
C PRO A 35 -8.04 -12.49 15.19
N LEU A 36 -8.42 -11.23 14.97
CA LEU A 36 -7.74 -10.35 14.02
C LEU A 36 -6.28 -10.14 14.38
N PHE A 37 -5.99 -9.79 15.64
CA PHE A 37 -4.63 -9.60 16.15
C PHE A 37 -3.77 -10.87 15.98
N LEU A 38 -4.30 -12.04 16.36
CA LEU A 38 -3.61 -13.31 16.19
C LEU A 38 -3.33 -13.65 14.73
N GLY A 39 -4.27 -13.34 13.84
CA GLY A 39 -4.09 -13.49 12.39
C GLY A 39 -2.96 -12.63 11.85
N PHE A 40 -2.91 -11.35 12.23
CA PHE A 40 -1.80 -10.45 11.85
C PHE A 40 -0.47 -10.88 12.45
N LEU A 41 -0.47 -11.34 13.70
CA LEU A 41 0.74 -11.84 14.35
C LEU A 41 1.29 -13.09 13.63
N ALA A 42 0.44 -14.05 13.32
CA ALA A 42 0.83 -15.25 12.57
C ALA A 42 1.33 -14.90 11.15
N GLY A 43 0.64 -14.02 10.45
CA GLY A 43 1.08 -13.49 9.15
C GLY A 43 2.43 -12.79 9.24
N GLY A 44 2.65 -11.96 10.26
CA GLY A 44 3.93 -11.29 10.50
C GLY A 44 5.08 -12.27 10.75
N LEU A 45 4.85 -13.31 11.52
CA LEU A 45 5.86 -14.36 11.76
C LEU A 45 6.21 -15.10 10.46
N LEU A 46 5.24 -15.43 9.62
CA LEU A 46 5.49 -16.02 8.30
C LEU A 46 6.31 -15.08 7.40
N MET A 47 6.03 -13.76 7.44
CA MET A 47 6.78 -12.77 6.67
C MET A 47 8.24 -12.64 7.11
N ILE A 48 8.59 -12.97 8.35
CA ILE A 48 9.99 -13.02 8.79
C ILE A 48 10.76 -14.10 8.02
N VAL A 49 10.15 -15.27 7.81
CA VAL A 49 10.77 -16.36 7.03
C VAL A 49 10.97 -15.95 5.58
N VAL A 50 9.97 -15.29 4.99
CA VAL A 50 10.06 -14.75 3.62
C VAL A 50 11.18 -13.70 3.55
N GLY A 51 11.21 -12.74 4.50
CA GLY A 51 12.24 -11.71 4.57
C GLY A 51 13.65 -12.26 4.71
N TYR A 52 13.83 -13.34 5.48
CA TYR A 52 15.11 -14.04 5.58
C TYR A 52 15.55 -14.63 4.23
N SER A 53 14.63 -15.24 3.49
CA SER A 53 14.89 -15.77 2.16
C SER A 53 15.32 -14.68 1.18
N TYR A 54 14.63 -13.53 1.19
CA TYR A 54 15.02 -12.36 0.38
C TYR A 54 16.39 -11.81 0.76
N SER A 55 16.68 -11.68 2.05
CA SER A 55 17.99 -11.22 2.54
C SER A 55 19.12 -12.10 2.05
N TYR A 56 18.94 -13.42 2.12
CA TYR A 56 19.89 -14.40 1.60
C TYR A 56 20.10 -14.26 0.08
N MET A 57 19.01 -14.11 -0.69
CA MET A 57 19.09 -13.98 -2.15
C MET A 57 19.75 -12.66 -2.57
N ILE A 58 19.48 -11.56 -1.89
CA ILE A 58 20.12 -10.25 -2.14
C ILE A 58 21.63 -10.33 -1.89
N ALA A 59 22.03 -10.97 -0.79
CA ALA A 59 23.45 -11.14 -0.46
C ALA A 59 24.19 -12.02 -1.48
N LYS A 60 23.55 -13.07 -1.96
CA LYS A 60 24.13 -14.03 -2.90
C LYS A 60 24.12 -13.57 -4.35
N PHE A 61 23.08 -12.83 -4.74
CA PHE A 61 22.85 -12.34 -6.10
C PHE A 61 22.53 -10.83 -6.09
N PRO A 62 23.53 -9.95 -5.93
CA PRO A 62 23.31 -8.50 -5.89
C PRO A 62 23.08 -7.95 -7.31
N VAL A 63 21.96 -8.33 -7.92
CA VAL A 63 21.57 -7.90 -9.27
C VAL A 63 20.24 -7.13 -9.23
N ALA A 64 20.10 -6.16 -10.12
CA ALA A 64 18.83 -5.50 -10.32
C ALA A 64 17.82 -6.48 -10.93
N GLY A 65 16.55 -6.39 -10.49
CA GLY A 65 15.47 -7.23 -11.01
C GLY A 65 14.67 -8.00 -9.94
N GLY A 66 15.14 -7.98 -8.68
CA GLY A 66 14.40 -8.59 -7.55
C GLY A 66 14.00 -10.04 -7.84
N GLU A 67 12.73 -10.33 -7.59
CA GLU A 67 12.13 -11.67 -7.72
C GLU A 67 12.31 -12.27 -9.11
N PHE A 68 12.24 -11.46 -10.16
CA PHE A 68 12.47 -11.91 -11.55
C PHE A 68 13.88 -12.50 -11.71
N ALA A 69 14.89 -11.80 -11.18
CA ALA A 69 16.28 -12.26 -11.27
C ALA A 69 16.53 -13.51 -10.42
N TYR A 70 15.91 -13.60 -9.25
CA TYR A 70 16.00 -14.77 -8.38
C TYR A 70 15.32 -15.99 -8.98
N ALA A 71 14.15 -15.81 -9.59
CA ALA A 71 13.45 -16.87 -10.33
C ALA A 71 14.30 -17.39 -11.50
N TYR A 72 14.99 -16.48 -12.21
CA TYR A 72 15.90 -16.87 -13.30
C TYR A 72 17.06 -17.74 -12.81
N LYS A 73 17.68 -17.36 -11.70
CA LYS A 73 18.83 -18.08 -11.13
C LYS A 73 18.43 -19.43 -10.50
N GLY A 74 17.23 -19.52 -9.90
CA GLY A 74 16.77 -20.73 -9.23
C GLY A 74 16.07 -21.72 -10.15
N PHE A 75 15.25 -21.23 -11.08
CA PHE A 75 14.31 -22.05 -11.86
C PHE A 75 14.45 -21.89 -13.38
N GLY A 76 15.35 -20.99 -13.83
CA GLY A 76 15.62 -20.78 -15.25
C GLY A 76 14.66 -19.81 -15.95
N ARG A 77 14.80 -19.72 -17.29
CA ARG A 77 14.18 -18.68 -18.14
C ARG A 77 12.66 -18.70 -18.11
N THR A 78 12.03 -19.88 -18.19
CA THR A 78 10.58 -19.99 -18.27
C THR A 78 9.90 -19.52 -16.96
N ALA A 79 10.42 -19.96 -15.81
CA ALA A 79 9.92 -19.55 -14.51
C ALA A 79 10.09 -18.05 -14.27
N SER A 80 11.23 -17.49 -14.67
CA SER A 80 11.49 -16.06 -14.62
C SER A 80 10.52 -15.25 -15.48
N TYR A 81 10.21 -15.72 -16.68
CA TYR A 81 9.25 -15.07 -17.56
C TYR A 81 7.85 -15.02 -16.94
N ILE A 82 7.37 -16.15 -16.40
CA ILE A 82 6.07 -16.21 -15.70
C ILE A 82 6.07 -15.29 -14.47
N CYS A 83 7.15 -15.34 -13.67
CA CYS A 83 7.31 -14.46 -12.51
C CYS A 83 7.25 -12.98 -12.90
N GLY A 84 7.93 -12.58 -13.96
CA GLY A 84 7.93 -11.19 -14.45
C GLY A 84 6.53 -10.73 -14.89
N TRP A 85 5.77 -11.57 -15.58
CA TRP A 85 4.38 -11.28 -15.93
C TRP A 85 3.49 -11.12 -14.70
N MET A 86 3.58 -12.05 -13.74
CA MET A 86 2.78 -12.00 -12.50
C MET A 86 3.11 -10.74 -11.67
N LEU A 87 4.40 -10.38 -11.57
CA LEU A 87 4.82 -9.16 -10.91
C LEU A 87 4.28 -7.90 -11.60
N SER A 88 4.38 -7.85 -12.93
CA SER A 88 3.90 -6.70 -13.69
C SER A 88 2.38 -6.51 -13.53
N LEU A 89 1.60 -7.59 -13.63
CA LEU A 89 0.16 -7.56 -13.40
C LEU A 89 -0.18 -7.18 -11.96
N GLY A 90 0.54 -7.72 -10.98
CA GLY A 90 0.37 -7.38 -9.57
C GLY A 90 0.61 -5.90 -9.30
N TYR A 91 1.71 -5.34 -9.77
CA TYR A 91 2.01 -3.92 -9.59
C TYR A 91 1.01 -3.00 -10.30
N LEU A 92 0.58 -3.34 -11.52
CA LEU A 92 -0.47 -2.59 -12.21
C LEU A 92 -1.80 -2.60 -11.44
N SER A 93 -2.18 -3.75 -10.91
CA SER A 93 -3.39 -3.89 -10.08
C SER A 93 -3.31 -3.05 -8.79
N ILE A 94 -2.13 -3.01 -8.14
CA ILE A 94 -1.91 -2.18 -6.95
C ILE A 94 -2.03 -0.69 -7.27
N VAL A 95 -1.50 -0.24 -8.41
CA VAL A 95 -1.63 1.17 -8.85
C VAL A 95 -3.10 1.53 -9.05
N ALA A 96 -3.85 0.69 -9.75
CA ALA A 96 -5.28 0.91 -9.97
C ALA A 96 -6.06 0.94 -8.63
N LEU A 97 -5.80 -0.01 -7.75
CA LEU A 97 -6.45 -0.08 -6.43
C LEU A 97 -6.15 1.15 -5.57
N ASN A 98 -4.91 1.63 -5.55
CA ASN A 98 -4.55 2.82 -4.78
C ASN A 98 -5.11 4.11 -5.40
N ALA A 99 -5.25 4.18 -6.71
CA ALA A 99 -5.85 5.32 -7.39
C ALA A 99 -7.33 5.52 -7.00
N THR A 100 -8.07 4.43 -6.78
CA THR A 100 -9.47 4.49 -6.34
C THR A 100 -9.64 4.84 -4.86
N ALA A 101 -8.60 4.69 -4.04
CA ALA A 101 -8.62 5.04 -2.63
C ALA A 101 -8.75 6.55 -2.38
N LEU A 102 -8.12 7.36 -3.23
CA LEU A 102 -8.10 8.81 -3.08
C LEU A 102 -9.47 9.47 -3.22
N PRO A 103 -10.31 9.13 -4.21
CA PRO A 103 -11.70 9.58 -4.26
C PRO A 103 -12.52 9.18 -3.03
N VAL A 104 -12.37 7.95 -2.55
CA VAL A 104 -13.07 7.48 -1.35
C VAL A 104 -12.71 8.35 -0.14
N LEU A 105 -11.42 8.60 0.09
CA LEU A 105 -10.97 9.51 1.15
C LEU A 105 -11.49 10.94 0.95
N ALA A 106 -11.44 11.45 -0.26
CA ALA A 106 -11.91 12.79 -0.58
C ALA A 106 -13.41 12.94 -0.34
N SER A 107 -14.20 11.92 -0.63
CA SER A 107 -15.65 11.91 -0.37
C SER A 107 -15.98 11.91 1.12
N TYR A 108 -15.13 11.33 1.98
CA TYR A 108 -15.28 11.41 3.44
C TYR A 108 -14.93 12.82 3.97
N ILE A 109 -13.88 13.47 3.44
CA ILE A 109 -13.43 14.79 3.90
C ILE A 109 -14.33 15.90 3.35
N PHE A 110 -14.76 15.76 2.09
CA PHE A 110 -15.55 16.74 1.35
C PHE A 110 -16.80 16.10 0.75
N PRO A 111 -17.84 15.79 1.58
CA PRO A 111 -19.05 15.11 1.10
C PRO A 111 -19.73 15.89 -0.04
N GLY A 112 -20.04 15.20 -1.14
CA GLY A 112 -20.79 15.76 -2.27
C GLY A 112 -19.98 16.65 -3.24
N VAL A 113 -18.72 16.98 -2.96
CA VAL A 113 -17.91 17.83 -3.86
C VAL A 113 -17.49 17.05 -5.11
N PHE A 114 -17.03 15.81 -4.94
CA PHE A 114 -16.51 14.97 -6.02
C PHE A 114 -17.58 14.05 -6.62
N ASN A 115 -18.73 13.90 -5.98
CA ASN A 115 -19.86 13.07 -6.44
C ASN A 115 -20.72 13.83 -7.48
N ARG A 116 -20.06 14.47 -8.47
CA ARG A 116 -20.73 15.20 -9.54
C ARG A 116 -20.44 14.55 -10.88
N GLY A 117 -21.48 14.50 -11.73
CA GLY A 117 -21.35 13.89 -13.07
C GLY A 117 -21.28 12.37 -13.00
N TYR A 118 -22.41 11.73 -12.71
CA TYR A 118 -22.55 10.29 -12.75
C TYR A 118 -22.11 9.73 -14.14
N LEU A 119 -21.26 8.71 -14.14
CA LEU A 119 -20.77 8.06 -15.35
C LEU A 119 -21.39 6.65 -15.53
N TYR A 120 -21.18 5.78 -14.56
CA TYR A 120 -21.68 4.40 -14.60
C TYR A 120 -21.63 3.77 -13.20
N THR A 121 -22.33 2.64 -13.06
CA THR A 121 -22.26 1.79 -11.84
C THR A 121 -21.52 0.50 -12.18
N ILE A 122 -20.55 0.13 -11.34
CA ILE A 122 -19.82 -1.13 -11.45
C ILE A 122 -19.83 -1.86 -10.11
N ALA A 123 -20.22 -3.12 -10.10
CA ALA A 123 -20.27 -3.96 -8.90
C ALA A 123 -21.06 -3.32 -7.71
N GLY A 124 -22.08 -2.50 -8.01
CA GLY A 124 -22.87 -1.80 -7.00
C GLY A 124 -22.31 -0.47 -6.51
N TYR A 125 -21.18 -0.01 -7.09
CA TYR A 125 -20.59 1.30 -6.79
C TYR A 125 -20.82 2.28 -7.94
N ASP A 126 -21.37 3.46 -7.62
CA ASP A 126 -21.53 4.54 -8.57
C ASP A 126 -20.24 5.30 -8.77
N VAL A 127 -19.84 5.49 -10.02
CA VAL A 127 -18.61 6.18 -10.41
C VAL A 127 -18.96 7.56 -10.94
N TYR A 128 -18.31 8.59 -10.41
CA TYR A 128 -18.53 9.97 -10.78
C TYR A 128 -17.32 10.58 -11.50
N MET A 129 -17.59 11.51 -12.42
CA MET A 129 -16.54 12.20 -13.18
C MET A 129 -15.54 12.94 -12.28
N GLY A 130 -16.01 13.53 -11.17
CA GLY A 130 -15.14 14.19 -10.19
C GLY A 130 -14.16 13.23 -9.53
N GLU A 131 -14.58 12.00 -9.23
CA GLU A 131 -13.74 10.96 -8.63
C GLU A 131 -12.68 10.47 -9.63
N VAL A 132 -13.07 10.26 -10.88
CA VAL A 132 -12.14 9.87 -11.95
C VAL A 132 -11.11 10.98 -12.21
N GLY A 133 -11.55 12.24 -12.25
CA GLY A 133 -10.68 13.39 -12.41
C GLY A 133 -9.64 13.50 -11.29
N LEU A 134 -10.07 13.28 -10.04
CA LEU A 134 -9.18 13.28 -8.88
C LEU A 134 -8.15 12.14 -8.95
N SER A 135 -8.59 10.93 -9.31
CA SER A 135 -7.70 9.78 -9.48
C SER A 135 -6.64 10.05 -10.55
N LEU A 136 -7.04 10.55 -11.72
CA LEU A 136 -6.14 10.89 -12.82
C LEU A 136 -5.14 11.97 -12.42
N PHE A 137 -5.58 13.00 -11.73
CA PHE A 137 -4.70 14.05 -11.22
C PHE A 137 -3.57 13.47 -10.36
N PHE A 138 -3.90 12.63 -9.40
CA PHE A 138 -2.88 12.04 -8.52
C PHE A 138 -1.98 11.01 -9.22
N ILE A 139 -2.51 10.22 -10.15
CA ILE A 139 -1.69 9.31 -10.97
C ILE A 139 -0.64 10.10 -11.75
N ILE A 140 -1.05 11.17 -12.40
CA ILE A 140 -0.14 12.04 -13.17
C ILE A 140 0.87 12.72 -12.23
N LEU A 141 0.41 13.26 -11.11
CA LEU A 141 1.26 13.92 -10.13
C LEU A 141 2.35 12.98 -9.61
N PHE A 142 1.98 11.79 -9.15
CA PHE A 142 2.94 10.81 -8.65
C PHE A 142 3.81 10.23 -9.78
N GLY A 143 3.28 10.10 -10.99
CA GLY A 143 4.05 9.72 -12.17
C GLY A 143 5.18 10.72 -12.46
N ILE A 144 4.86 12.01 -12.48
CA ILE A 144 5.85 13.08 -12.67
C ILE A 144 6.87 13.10 -11.53
N MET A 145 6.43 12.92 -10.28
CA MET A 145 7.34 12.87 -9.14
C MET A 145 8.33 11.70 -9.24
N ASN A 146 7.85 10.51 -9.62
CA ASN A 146 8.68 9.34 -9.84
C ASN A 146 9.69 9.55 -10.98
N TYR A 147 9.26 10.20 -12.07
CA TYR A 147 10.14 10.55 -13.19
C TYR A 147 11.28 11.48 -12.78
N LYS A 148 11.03 12.43 -11.86
CA LYS A 148 12.06 13.35 -11.32
C LYS A 148 13.09 12.66 -10.40
N GLY A 149 12.87 11.43 -10.03
CA GLY A 149 13.84 10.57 -9.34
C GLY A 149 13.47 10.19 -7.91
N ALA A 150 13.99 9.05 -7.51
CA ALA A 150 13.70 8.36 -6.26
C ALA A 150 14.01 9.18 -4.98
N LYS A 151 14.91 10.15 -5.03
CA LYS A 151 15.26 10.96 -3.86
C LYS A 151 14.12 11.89 -3.44
N SER A 152 13.44 12.52 -4.40
CA SER A 152 12.28 13.40 -4.12
C SER A 152 11.12 12.63 -3.55
N VAL A 153 10.82 11.47 -4.14
CA VAL A 153 9.77 10.57 -3.67
C VAL A 153 10.07 10.04 -2.27
N GLY A 154 11.31 9.64 -1.99
CA GLY A 154 11.70 9.12 -0.68
C GLY A 154 11.56 10.14 0.46
N ASN A 155 11.84 11.41 0.21
CA ASN A 155 11.66 12.46 1.22
C ASN A 155 10.17 12.75 1.50
N LEU A 156 9.35 12.80 0.45
CA LEU A 156 7.90 12.93 0.61
C LEU A 156 7.33 11.75 1.38
N GLN A 157 7.74 10.54 1.03
CA GLN A 157 7.28 9.32 1.68
C GLN A 157 7.68 9.27 3.14
N LEU A 158 8.89 9.73 3.49
CA LEU A 158 9.33 9.85 4.88
C LEU A 158 8.40 10.78 5.68
N ALA A 159 8.08 11.96 5.14
CA ALA A 159 7.16 12.89 5.79
C ALA A 159 5.77 12.26 5.98
N MET A 160 5.23 11.62 4.95
CA MET A 160 3.91 10.97 5.02
C MET A 160 3.88 9.84 6.05
N VAL A 161 4.91 8.99 6.09
CA VAL A 161 5.01 7.89 7.07
C VAL A 161 5.12 8.42 8.50
N LEU A 162 5.87 9.49 8.73
CA LEU A 162 5.96 10.11 10.05
C LEU A 162 4.61 10.70 10.50
N ILE A 163 3.88 11.37 9.61
CA ILE A 163 2.52 11.88 9.89
C ILE A 163 1.58 10.72 10.21
N MET A 164 1.64 9.64 9.46
CA MET A 164 0.84 8.45 9.67
C MET A 164 1.14 7.80 11.04
N CYS A 165 2.41 7.62 11.39
CA CYS A 165 2.81 7.10 12.70
C CYS A 165 2.33 8.01 13.83
N ALA A 166 2.46 9.33 13.67
CA ALA A 166 1.96 10.29 14.66
C ALA A 166 0.43 10.18 14.81
N ALA A 167 -0.32 10.07 13.72
CA ALA A 167 -1.77 9.90 13.76
C ALA A 167 -2.18 8.62 14.51
N VAL A 168 -1.50 7.49 14.28
CA VAL A 168 -1.73 6.24 15.02
C VAL A 168 -1.47 6.42 16.50
N VAL A 169 -0.35 7.02 16.88
CA VAL A 169 -0.01 7.27 18.29
C VAL A 169 -1.06 8.16 18.97
N VAL A 170 -1.46 9.25 18.31
CA VAL A 170 -2.51 10.16 18.82
C VAL A 170 -3.83 9.42 19.00
N SER A 171 -4.22 8.57 18.03
CA SER A 171 -5.45 7.77 18.11
C SER A 171 -5.41 6.79 19.29
N VAL A 172 -4.29 6.10 19.48
CA VAL A 172 -4.12 5.16 20.61
C VAL A 172 -4.19 5.91 21.96
N ILE A 173 -3.50 7.03 22.07
CA ILE A 173 -3.55 7.87 23.29
C ILE A 173 -4.98 8.36 23.52
N GLY A 174 -5.67 8.80 22.49
CA GLY A 174 -7.07 9.25 22.56
C GLY A 174 -8.00 8.15 23.08
N VAL A 175 -7.90 6.94 22.60
CA VAL A 175 -8.69 5.79 23.05
C VAL A 175 -8.42 5.48 24.53
N ILE A 176 -7.13 5.45 24.92
CA ILE A 176 -6.74 5.21 26.32
C ILE A 176 -7.27 6.31 27.25
N ALA A 177 -7.19 7.58 26.81
CA ALA A 177 -7.61 8.72 27.60
C ALA A 177 -9.14 8.82 27.77
N THR A 178 -9.89 8.39 26.76
CA THR A 178 -11.36 8.43 26.78
C THR A 178 -11.99 7.20 27.44
N GLY A 179 -11.22 6.13 27.67
CA GLY A 179 -11.73 4.89 28.30
C GLY A 179 -12.77 4.13 27.49
N HIS A 180 -12.93 4.44 26.22
CA HIS A 180 -13.81 3.70 25.30
C HIS A 180 -13.02 2.53 24.70
N PHE A 181 -13.11 1.38 25.38
CA PHE A 181 -12.59 0.11 24.88
C PHE A 181 -13.71 -0.73 24.27
#